data_4ec0bf9058b9f7fe29a7ff645f6b29ec
#
_entry.id   4ec0bf9058b9f7fe29a7ff645f6b29ec
#
_cell.length_a   1.000
_cell.length_b   1.000
_cell.length_c   1.000
_cell.angle_alpha   90.00
_cell.angle_beta   90.00
_cell.angle_gamma   90.00
#
_symmetry.space_group_name_H-M   'P 1'
#
loop_
_entity.id
_entity.type
_entity.pdbx_description
1 polymer ?
#
loop_
_entity_poly.entity_id
_entity_poly.type
_entity_poly.pdbx_seq_one_letter_code
_entity_poly.pdbx_strand_id
1 'polypeptide(L)'
;MKWADFIFPPINLWCYPKQYEDYKMINEETNVRAVWKVKESSKPDPINSPSHYTHGGVETIDYIEAKGLDKDFCLANVIKYVSRAGYKISKLEDLKKAQYYLNRRIKSLEASEG
;
A
#
# COMPACT_ATOMS: atom_id res chain seq x y z
N MET A 1 29.61 19.54 -6.79
CA MET A 1 29.95 19.45 -5.37
C MET A 1 28.78 19.71 -4.46
N LYS A 2 28.19 20.86 -4.55
CA LYS A 2 26.96 21.15 -3.78
C LYS A 2 25.78 20.26 -4.12
N TRP A 3 25.77 19.71 -5.30
CA TRP A 3 24.80 18.74 -5.75
C TRP A 3 24.83 17.44 -4.95
N ALA A 4 26.02 16.92 -4.73
CA ALA A 4 26.19 15.69 -3.95
C ALA A 4 25.78 15.92 -2.48
N ASP A 5 26.15 17.06 -1.90
CA ASP A 5 25.79 17.43 -0.54
C ASP A 5 24.29 17.69 -0.37
N PHE A 6 23.63 18.12 -1.44
CA PHE A 6 22.20 18.39 -1.42
C PHE A 6 21.35 17.12 -1.61
N ILE A 7 21.80 16.20 -2.45
CA ILE A 7 21.04 14.98 -2.78
C ILE A 7 21.27 13.89 -1.74
N PHE A 8 22.51 13.64 -1.35
CA PHE A 8 22.86 12.56 -0.43
C PHE A 8 22.28 12.73 0.98
N PRO A 9 22.32 13.89 1.63
CA PRO A 9 21.75 14.04 2.95
C PRO A 9 20.24 13.71 3.03
N PRO A 10 19.39 14.14 2.11
CA PRO A 10 17.98 13.74 2.12
C PRO A 10 17.76 12.23 1.98
N ILE A 11 18.51 11.58 1.10
CA ILE A 11 18.44 10.12 0.93
C ILE A 11 18.95 9.40 2.17
N ASN A 12 20.03 9.87 2.74
CA ASN A 12 20.60 9.31 3.95
C ASN A 12 19.67 9.45 5.15
N LEU A 13 19.00 10.58 5.29
CA LEU A 13 18.01 10.79 6.33
C LEU A 13 16.83 9.83 6.21
N TRP A 14 16.47 9.46 5.00
CA TRP A 14 15.43 8.47 4.74
C TRP A 14 15.79 7.06 5.18
N CYS A 15 17.06 6.73 5.06
CA CYS A 15 17.57 5.38 5.31
C CYS A 15 18.15 5.20 6.73
N TYR A 16 18.33 6.28 7.49
CA TYR A 16 19.04 6.22 8.76
C TYR A 16 18.14 6.04 9.97
N PRO A 17 18.62 5.27 10.96
CA PRO A 17 17.92 5.03 12.21
C PRO A 17 17.55 6.29 12.99
N LYS A 18 18.34 7.35 12.88
CA LYS A 18 18.08 8.61 13.56
C LYS A 18 16.73 9.20 13.19
N GLN A 19 16.40 9.18 11.91
CA GLN A 19 15.11 9.67 11.44
C GLN A 19 13.96 8.81 11.95
N TYR A 20 14.18 7.51 12.03
CA TYR A 20 13.22 6.59 12.61
C TYR A 20 12.95 6.88 14.10
N GLU A 21 13.99 7.16 14.88
CA GLU A 21 13.86 7.51 16.30
C GLU A 21 13.10 8.84 16.48
N ASP A 22 13.41 9.85 15.68
CA ASP A 22 12.70 11.12 15.68
C ASP A 22 11.21 10.93 15.35
N TYR A 23 10.91 10.13 14.36
CA TYR A 23 9.55 9.75 13.97
C TYR A 23 8.82 9.02 15.12
N LYS A 24 9.49 8.12 15.80
CA LYS A 24 8.97 7.38 16.94
C LYS A 24 8.62 8.30 18.10
N MET A 25 9.51 9.24 18.43
CA MET A 25 9.29 10.23 19.50
C MET A 25 8.07 11.10 19.19
N ILE A 26 7.97 11.64 17.99
CA ILE A 26 6.83 12.46 17.56
C ILE A 26 5.52 11.68 17.69
N ASN A 27 5.52 10.43 17.29
CA ASN A 27 4.34 9.59 17.37
C ASN A 27 3.94 9.26 18.81
N GLU A 28 4.89 9.11 19.71
CA GLU A 28 4.63 8.87 21.13
C GLU A 28 4.03 10.11 21.80
N GLU A 29 4.57 11.29 21.52
CA GLU A 29 4.09 12.55 22.07
C GLU A 29 2.69 12.93 21.57
N THR A 30 2.43 12.75 20.27
CA THR A 30 1.17 13.16 19.66
C THR A 30 0.10 12.08 19.70
N ASN A 31 0.43 10.89 20.19
CA ASN A 31 -0.46 9.73 20.18
C ASN A 31 -1.02 9.35 18.80
N VAL A 32 -0.36 9.82 17.74
CA VAL A 32 -0.71 9.49 16.34
C VAL A 32 -0.61 7.99 16.09
N ARG A 33 0.20 7.31 16.88
CA ARG A 33 0.33 5.85 16.85
C ARG A 33 -1.00 5.13 17.11
N ALA A 34 -1.94 5.76 17.82
CA ALA A 34 -3.26 5.21 18.06
C ALA A 34 -4.09 5.09 16.77
N VAL A 35 -3.83 5.97 15.79
CA VAL A 35 -4.49 5.94 14.47
C VAL A 35 -4.01 4.76 13.64
N TRP A 36 -2.75 4.34 13.84
CA TRP A 36 -2.12 3.22 13.14
C TRP A 36 -2.10 1.94 13.99
N LYS A 37 -2.75 1.93 15.14
CA LYS A 37 -2.91 0.67 15.87
C LYS A 37 -3.60 -0.31 14.95
N VAL A 38 -2.79 -1.23 14.46
CA VAL A 38 -3.28 -2.49 13.92
C VAL A 38 -4.31 -3.00 14.91
N LYS A 39 -5.55 -3.14 14.48
CA LYS A 39 -6.57 -3.81 15.29
C LYS A 39 -5.97 -5.12 15.73
N GLU A 40 -5.73 -5.25 17.04
CA GLU A 40 -5.24 -6.51 17.59
C GLU A 40 -6.11 -7.62 17.03
N SER A 41 -5.46 -8.60 16.45
CA SER A 41 -6.07 -9.67 15.70
C SER A 41 -7.17 -10.36 16.52
N SER A 42 -8.40 -9.95 16.32
CA SER A 42 -9.51 -10.86 16.42
C SER A 42 -9.22 -12.00 15.42
N LYS A 43 -9.59 -13.22 15.76
CA LYS A 43 -9.41 -14.41 14.92
C LYS A 43 -9.69 -14.06 13.46
N PRO A 44 -8.86 -14.54 12.51
CA PRO A 44 -9.05 -14.22 11.11
C PRO A 44 -10.46 -14.63 10.67
N ASP A 45 -11.26 -13.63 10.35
CA ASP A 45 -12.58 -13.83 9.79
C ASP A 45 -12.43 -14.04 8.27
N PRO A 46 -12.71 -15.23 7.76
CA PRO A 46 -12.49 -15.52 6.34
C PRO A 46 -13.38 -14.72 5.40
N ILE A 47 -14.43 -14.08 5.91
CA ILE A 47 -15.37 -13.30 5.11
C ILE A 47 -15.07 -11.81 5.22
N ASN A 48 -15.00 -11.27 6.44
CA ASN A 48 -14.89 -9.83 6.65
C ASN A 48 -13.43 -9.35 6.61
N SER A 49 -12.48 -10.18 7.02
CA SER A 49 -11.06 -9.81 7.06
C SER A 49 -10.16 -11.02 6.71
N PRO A 50 -10.17 -11.44 5.44
CA PRO A 50 -9.34 -12.57 5.01
C PRO A 50 -7.86 -12.28 5.17
N SER A 51 -7.10 -13.23 5.70
CA SER A 51 -5.68 -13.08 6.04
C SER A 51 -4.80 -12.61 4.87
N HIS A 52 -5.15 -12.97 3.64
CA HIS A 52 -4.40 -12.57 2.45
C HIS A 52 -4.59 -11.10 2.07
N TYR A 53 -5.50 -10.37 2.70
CA TYR A 53 -5.68 -8.93 2.53
C TYR A 53 -5.21 -8.11 3.74
N THR A 54 -4.99 -8.76 4.89
CA THR A 54 -4.58 -8.09 6.13
C THR A 54 -3.09 -8.25 6.43
N HIS A 55 -2.36 -8.91 5.55
CA HIS A 55 -0.94 -9.15 5.72
C HIS A 55 -0.17 -7.81 5.81
N GLY A 56 0.73 -7.72 6.79
CA GLY A 56 1.50 -6.51 7.02
C GLY A 56 0.80 -5.46 7.89
N GLY A 57 -0.37 -5.79 8.46
CA GLY A 57 -1.08 -4.94 9.41
C GLY A 57 -1.90 -3.80 8.80
N VAL A 58 -1.98 -3.73 7.48
CA VAL A 58 -2.86 -2.79 6.75
C VAL A 58 -3.85 -3.61 5.94
N GLU A 59 -5.13 -3.34 6.13
CA GLU A 59 -6.13 -3.99 5.31
C GLU A 59 -6.15 -3.35 3.92
N THR A 60 -6.18 -4.19 2.89
CA THR A 60 -6.10 -3.72 1.50
C THR A 60 -7.24 -2.78 1.14
N ILE A 61 -8.45 -3.04 1.64
CA ILE A 61 -9.61 -2.20 1.38
C ILE A 61 -9.46 -0.81 2.01
N ASP A 62 -8.96 -0.74 3.24
CA ASP A 62 -8.71 0.54 3.92
C ASP A 62 -7.71 1.42 3.14
N TYR A 63 -6.68 0.78 2.58
CA TYR A 63 -5.71 1.47 1.71
C TYR A 63 -6.37 2.00 0.44
N ILE A 64 -7.16 1.19 -0.23
CA ILE A 64 -7.86 1.56 -1.48
C ILE A 64 -8.78 2.76 -1.23
N GLU A 65 -9.56 2.72 -0.16
CA GLU A 65 -10.47 3.80 0.23
C GLU A 65 -9.71 5.08 0.62
N ALA A 66 -8.67 4.96 1.42
CA ALA A 66 -7.85 6.11 1.85
C ALA A 66 -7.19 6.85 0.67
N LYS A 67 -6.89 6.13 -0.41
CA LYS A 67 -6.34 6.72 -1.64
C LYS A 67 -7.40 7.15 -2.66
N GLY A 68 -8.68 6.92 -2.37
CA GLY A 68 -9.77 7.20 -3.29
C GLY A 68 -9.78 6.34 -4.55
N LEU A 69 -9.12 5.19 -4.51
CA LEU A 69 -9.04 4.23 -5.62
C LEU A 69 -10.30 3.35 -5.73
N ASP A 70 -11.13 3.36 -4.72
CA ASP A 70 -12.43 2.66 -4.68
C ASP A 70 -13.39 3.11 -5.80
N LYS A 71 -13.23 4.34 -6.26
CA LYS A 71 -14.02 4.92 -7.35
C LYS A 71 -13.65 4.39 -8.72
N ASP A 72 -12.48 3.79 -8.85
CA ASP A 72 -12.01 3.18 -10.09
C ASP A 72 -11.88 1.66 -9.91
N PHE A 73 -12.85 0.94 -10.47
CA PHE A 73 -12.92 -0.51 -10.38
C PHE A 73 -11.62 -1.20 -10.83
N CYS A 74 -11.03 -0.75 -11.93
CA CYS A 74 -9.82 -1.36 -12.46
C CYS A 74 -8.62 -1.14 -11.53
N LEU A 75 -8.43 0.08 -11.05
CA LEU A 75 -7.32 0.41 -10.13
C LEU A 75 -7.48 -0.30 -8.78
N ALA A 76 -8.68 -0.35 -8.23
CA ALA A 76 -8.96 -1.09 -7.01
C ALA A 76 -8.60 -2.57 -7.16
N ASN A 77 -8.95 -3.20 -8.28
CA ASN A 77 -8.59 -4.58 -8.55
C ASN A 77 -7.09 -4.79 -8.76
N VAL A 78 -6.39 -3.84 -9.39
CA VAL A 78 -4.92 -3.90 -9.49
C VAL A 78 -4.29 -3.96 -8.10
N ILE A 79 -4.65 -3.06 -7.21
CA ILE A 79 -4.13 -3.02 -5.84
C ILE A 79 -4.49 -4.30 -5.07
N LYS A 80 -5.73 -4.76 -5.18
CA LYS A 80 -6.19 -5.99 -4.58
C LYS A 80 -5.34 -7.20 -4.98
N TYR A 81 -5.09 -7.39 -6.26
CA TYR A 81 -4.34 -8.54 -6.75
C TYR A 81 -2.85 -8.43 -6.44
N VAL A 82 -2.25 -7.25 -6.53
CA VAL A 82 -0.86 -7.02 -6.15
C VAL A 82 -0.66 -7.27 -4.66
N SER A 83 -1.55 -6.78 -3.82
CA SER A 83 -1.43 -6.92 -2.35
C SER A 83 -1.51 -8.37 -1.89
N ARG A 84 -2.34 -9.19 -2.51
CA ARG A 84 -2.49 -10.59 -2.13
C ARG A 84 -1.57 -11.55 -2.88
N ALA A 85 -0.78 -11.07 -3.83
CA ALA A 85 0.06 -11.90 -4.68
C ALA A 85 1.07 -12.73 -3.85
N GLY A 86 0.92 -14.04 -3.90
CA GLY A 86 1.72 -14.98 -3.13
C GLY A 86 1.12 -15.42 -1.79
N TYR A 87 0.00 -14.84 -1.38
CA TYR A 87 -0.66 -15.20 -0.12
C TYR A 87 -1.92 -16.05 -0.29
N LYS A 88 -2.40 -16.22 -1.50
CA LYS A 88 -3.60 -17.02 -1.77
C LYS A 88 -3.26 -18.31 -2.52
N ILE A 89 -3.17 -18.28 -3.83
CA ILE A 89 -2.97 -19.49 -4.64
C ILE A 89 -1.63 -19.41 -5.38
N SER A 90 -1.53 -18.50 -6.34
CA SER A 90 -0.35 -18.35 -7.19
C SER A 90 -0.01 -16.88 -7.36
N LYS A 91 1.23 -16.55 -7.03
CA LYS A 91 1.75 -15.19 -7.21
C LYS A 91 1.68 -14.75 -8.67
N LEU A 92 2.06 -15.65 -9.59
CA LEU A 92 2.04 -15.35 -11.01
C LEU A 92 0.64 -15.11 -11.54
N GLU A 93 -0.32 -15.90 -11.10
CA GLU A 93 -1.72 -15.75 -11.50
C GLU A 93 -2.30 -14.42 -11.04
N ASP A 94 -2.08 -14.05 -9.79
CA ASP A 94 -2.54 -12.77 -9.26
C ASP A 94 -1.89 -11.57 -9.97
N LEU A 95 -0.60 -11.66 -10.29
CA LEU A 95 0.08 -10.62 -11.07
C LEU A 95 -0.47 -10.49 -12.49
N LYS A 96 -0.82 -11.59 -13.14
CA LYS A 96 -1.48 -11.55 -14.46
C LYS A 96 -2.86 -10.93 -14.39
N LYS A 97 -3.61 -11.20 -13.34
CA LYS A 97 -4.91 -10.54 -13.10
C LYS A 97 -4.75 -9.03 -12.89
N ALA A 98 -3.75 -8.62 -12.11
CA ALA A 98 -3.44 -7.21 -11.93
C ALA A 98 -3.07 -6.54 -13.26
N GLN A 99 -2.24 -7.18 -14.06
CA GLN A 99 -1.85 -6.70 -15.39
C GLN A 99 -3.07 -6.54 -16.32
N TYR A 100 -3.99 -7.49 -16.29
CA TYR A 100 -5.23 -7.42 -17.08
C TYR A 100 -6.04 -6.15 -16.76
N TYR A 101 -6.30 -5.90 -15.49
CA TYR A 101 -7.07 -4.72 -15.07
C TYR A 101 -6.34 -3.42 -15.36
N LEU A 102 -5.02 -3.39 -15.18
CA LEU A 102 -4.20 -2.23 -15.49
C LEU A 102 -4.25 -1.89 -16.99
N ASN A 103 -4.06 -2.88 -17.85
CA ASN A 103 -4.14 -2.71 -19.30
C ASN A 103 -5.54 -2.26 -19.73
N ARG A 104 -6.57 -2.80 -19.11
CA ARG A 104 -7.96 -2.38 -19.39
C ARG A 104 -8.18 -0.91 -19.07
N ARG A 105 -7.64 -0.44 -17.94
CA ARG A 105 -7.75 0.97 -17.55
C ARG A 105 -6.98 1.89 -18.49
N ILE A 106 -5.78 1.51 -18.87
CA ILE A 106 -4.95 2.25 -19.82
C ILE A 106 -5.70 2.43 -21.14
N LYS A 107 -6.21 1.35 -21.71
CA LYS A 107 -6.99 1.41 -22.96
C LYS A 107 -8.23 2.30 -22.85
N SER A 108 -8.89 2.28 -21.71
CA SER A 108 -10.05 3.14 -21.48
C SER A 108 -9.68 4.63 -21.47
N LEU A 109 -8.53 4.97 -20.89
CA LEU A 109 -8.03 6.34 -20.87
C LEU A 109 -7.56 6.79 -22.27
N GLU A 110 -6.81 5.94 -22.96
CA GLU A 110 -6.38 6.21 -24.34
C GLU A 110 -7.58 6.48 -25.28
N ALA A 111 -8.64 5.71 -25.11
CA ALA A 111 -9.88 5.90 -25.88
C ALA A 111 -10.60 7.21 -25.53
N SER A 112 -10.48 7.69 -24.29
CA SER A 112 -11.10 8.94 -23.85
C SER A 112 -10.29 10.20 -24.23
N GLU A 113 -8.99 10.04 -24.39
CA GLU A 113 -8.08 11.12 -24.82
C GLU A 113 -7.99 11.26 -26.34
N GLY A 114 -8.37 10.22 -27.05
CA GLY A 114 -8.47 10.23 -28.51
C GLY A 114 -9.84 10.71 -28.95
#